data_090a9cec889098ef87f463c9c3472261
#
_entry.id   090a9cec889098ef87f463c9c3472261
#
_cell.length_a   1.000
_cell.length_b   1.000
_cell.length_c   1.000
_cell.angle_alpha   90.00
_cell.angle_beta   90.00
_cell.angle_gamma   90.00
#
_symmetry.space_group_name_H-M   'P 1'
#
loop_
_entity.id
_entity.type
_entity.pdbx_description
1 polymer ?
#
loop_
_entity_poly.entity_id
_entity_poly.type
_entity_poly.pdbx_seq_one_letter_code
_entity_poly.pdbx_strand_id
1 'polypeptide(L)'
;MRKIIGLLCIIITLSSCGDNKECCLNFEPVNVTLKFTQNWDGVPVTSSDFNDFKFTTQNGESISINRLRYVLSNISVGNAIKSYHLINIEQSVDSEILFEQIPQGSTFLKFTFGFSDVENTDGTYQDLNSVSFNVPGMLGGGYHYMQFDGKYKDTNNQDKNFNYHVIRAVDRTDPTNLVFEDTSFEVDLGTMQITSDITIEIKMNIAEWFKNPNTWNL
;
A
#
# COMPACT_ATOMS: atom_id res chain seq x y z
N MET A 1 -95.76 -7.71 -21.78
CA MET A 1 -95.07 -6.77 -20.91
C MET A 1 -93.63 -7.31 -20.66
N ARG A 2 -92.63 -6.81 -21.41
CA ARG A 2 -91.20 -7.21 -21.26
C ARG A 2 -90.48 -6.08 -20.48
N LYS A 3 -90.02 -6.42 -19.27
CA LYS A 3 -89.17 -5.51 -18.47
C LYS A 3 -87.74 -5.66 -18.92
N ILE A 4 -87.09 -4.58 -19.44
CA ILE A 4 -85.72 -4.51 -19.73
C ILE A 4 -85.02 -3.98 -18.49
N ILE A 5 -84.19 -4.84 -17.85
CA ILE A 5 -83.30 -4.45 -16.73
C ILE A 5 -82.00 -3.96 -17.36
N GLY A 6 -81.73 -2.64 -17.29
CA GLY A 6 -80.48 -2.07 -17.71
C GLY A 6 -79.40 -2.34 -16.68
N LEU A 7 -78.33 -3.05 -17.08
CA LEU A 7 -77.16 -3.29 -16.27
C LEU A 7 -76.21 -2.08 -16.44
N LEU A 8 -76.08 -1.30 -15.35
CA LEU A 8 -75.14 -0.16 -15.31
C LEU A 8 -73.73 -0.68 -14.93
N CYS A 9 -72.83 -0.79 -15.91
CA CYS A 9 -71.42 -1.10 -15.68
C CYS A 9 -70.71 0.16 -15.18
N ILE A 10 -70.38 0.21 -13.90
CA ILE A 10 -69.50 1.21 -13.32
C ILE A 10 -68.05 0.75 -13.59
N ILE A 11 -67.36 1.43 -14.53
CA ILE A 11 -65.94 1.26 -14.78
C ILE A 11 -65.19 2.11 -13.74
N ILE A 12 -64.63 1.47 -12.69
CA ILE A 12 -63.70 2.11 -11.76
C ILE A 12 -62.33 2.06 -12.40
N THR A 13 -61.86 3.20 -12.95
CA THR A 13 -60.45 3.37 -13.36
C THR A 13 -59.63 3.64 -12.12
N LEU A 14 -58.93 2.59 -11.63
CA LEU A 14 -57.88 2.76 -10.65
C LEU A 14 -56.65 3.39 -11.34
N SER A 15 -56.53 4.72 -11.28
CA SER A 15 -55.28 5.38 -11.56
C SER A 15 -54.32 5.16 -10.40
N SER A 16 -53.55 4.06 -10.47
CA SER A 16 -52.38 3.87 -9.62
C SER A 16 -51.27 4.78 -10.16
N CYS A 17 -51.25 6.01 -9.66
CA CYS A 17 -50.06 6.86 -9.81
C CYS A 17 -49.10 6.45 -8.70
N GLY A 18 -48.33 5.41 -8.94
CA GLY A 18 -47.19 5.06 -8.12
C GLY A 18 -46.00 5.95 -8.52
N ASP A 19 -45.88 7.14 -7.96
CA ASP A 19 -44.62 7.88 -7.90
C ASP A 19 -43.67 7.11 -6.97
N ASN A 20 -43.11 6.04 -7.47
CA ASN A 20 -41.89 5.47 -6.89
C ASN A 20 -40.76 6.44 -7.23
N LYS A 21 -40.70 7.59 -6.57
CA LYS A 21 -39.47 8.29 -6.35
C LYS A 21 -38.65 7.39 -5.40
N GLU A 22 -37.96 6.40 -5.98
CA GLU A 22 -36.77 5.87 -5.33
C GLU A 22 -35.92 7.11 -5.04
N CYS A 23 -35.80 7.42 -3.76
CA CYS A 23 -34.88 8.43 -3.27
C CYS A 23 -33.48 7.87 -3.48
N CYS A 24 -33.01 7.84 -4.73
CA CYS A 24 -31.61 7.62 -5.04
C CYS A 24 -30.88 8.82 -4.44
N LEU A 25 -30.40 8.65 -3.20
CA LEU A 25 -29.40 9.53 -2.65
C LEU A 25 -28.18 9.37 -3.55
N ASN A 26 -28.10 10.20 -4.59
CA ASN A 26 -26.89 10.34 -5.39
C ASN A 26 -25.84 11.00 -4.49
N PHE A 27 -25.05 10.18 -3.83
CA PHE A 27 -23.86 10.65 -3.18
C PHE A 27 -22.81 10.94 -4.26
N GLU A 28 -22.37 12.18 -4.34
CA GLU A 28 -21.26 12.54 -5.21
C GLU A 28 -20.01 11.75 -4.77
N PRO A 29 -19.27 11.17 -5.73
CA PRO A 29 -18.05 10.47 -5.41
C PRO A 29 -17.02 11.44 -4.81
N VAL A 30 -16.12 10.90 -4.03
CA VAL A 30 -15.10 11.64 -3.27
C VAL A 30 -13.70 11.18 -3.62
N ASN A 31 -12.71 11.97 -3.20
CA ASN A 31 -11.31 11.65 -3.35
C ASN A 31 -10.74 11.07 -2.06
N VAL A 32 -9.96 9.99 -2.18
CA VAL A 32 -9.25 9.36 -1.07
C VAL A 32 -7.76 9.42 -1.34
N THR A 33 -7.03 10.08 -0.48
CA THR A 33 -5.56 10.10 -0.54
C THR A 33 -5.00 9.16 0.53
N LEU A 34 -4.20 8.17 0.11
CA LEU A 34 -3.39 7.39 1.03
C LEU A 34 -2.03 8.08 1.18
N LYS A 35 -1.66 8.44 2.40
CA LYS A 35 -0.41 9.10 2.73
C LYS A 35 0.46 8.17 3.56
N PHE A 36 1.62 7.81 3.03
CA PHE A 36 2.58 6.91 3.69
C PHE A 36 3.67 7.73 4.39
N THR A 37 3.79 7.54 5.69
CA THR A 37 4.80 8.21 6.51
C THR A 37 5.61 7.19 7.30
N GLN A 38 6.83 7.57 7.68
CA GLN A 38 7.75 6.71 8.41
C GLN A 38 8.06 7.32 9.76
N ASN A 39 8.30 6.46 10.73
CA ASN A 39 8.79 6.86 12.03
C ASN A 39 9.79 5.86 12.58
N TRP A 40 10.63 6.30 13.50
CA TRP A 40 11.50 5.50 14.33
C TRP A 40 10.96 5.54 15.76
N ASP A 41 10.25 4.50 16.19
CA ASP A 41 9.60 4.42 17.51
C ASP A 41 8.78 5.68 17.86
N GLY A 42 7.99 6.16 16.89
CA GLY A 42 7.13 7.32 17.05
C GLY A 42 7.78 8.66 16.69
N VAL A 43 9.10 8.72 16.51
CA VAL A 43 9.79 9.92 16.02
C VAL A 43 9.68 9.95 14.49
N PRO A 44 9.08 10.98 13.88
CA PRO A 44 8.97 11.08 12.42
C PRO A 44 10.32 11.00 11.72
N VAL A 45 10.37 10.31 10.58
CA VAL A 45 11.52 10.20 9.69
C VAL A 45 11.17 10.82 8.35
N THR A 46 11.97 11.79 7.94
CA THR A 46 11.84 12.53 6.70
C THR A 46 13.17 12.57 5.94
N SER A 47 13.18 13.05 4.72
CA SER A 47 14.41 13.24 3.94
C SER A 47 15.43 14.17 4.62
N SER A 48 14.97 15.11 5.48
CA SER A 48 15.86 15.99 6.24
C SER A 48 16.66 15.28 7.33
N ASP A 49 16.28 14.07 7.69
CA ASP A 49 16.97 13.24 8.70
C ASP A 49 18.04 12.34 8.09
N PHE A 50 18.15 12.35 6.76
CA PHE A 50 19.09 11.47 6.06
C PHE A 50 20.53 11.94 6.24
N ASN A 51 21.45 10.95 6.29
CA ASN A 51 22.88 11.09 6.48
C ASN A 51 23.32 11.57 7.89
N ASP A 52 22.36 11.80 8.79
CA ASP A 52 22.65 12.18 10.18
C ASP A 52 22.50 10.96 11.09
N PHE A 53 23.44 10.79 12.05
CA PHE A 53 23.33 9.77 13.10
C PHE A 53 22.32 10.21 14.15
N LYS A 54 21.05 9.97 13.87
CA LYS A 54 19.91 10.47 14.64
C LYS A 54 19.17 9.39 15.42
N PHE A 55 19.26 8.15 14.95
CA PHE A 55 18.45 7.05 15.49
C PHE A 55 19.34 6.04 16.21
N THR A 56 18.74 5.25 17.10
CA THR A 56 19.47 4.23 17.86
C THR A 56 18.69 2.92 17.76
N THR A 57 19.40 1.82 17.46
CA THR A 57 18.82 0.48 17.45
C THR A 57 18.55 -0.03 18.86
N GLN A 58 17.85 -1.14 18.99
CA GLN A 58 17.61 -1.78 20.29
C GLN A 58 18.92 -2.26 20.97
N ASN A 59 19.95 -2.57 20.19
CA ASN A 59 21.27 -2.96 20.72
C ASN A 59 22.15 -1.76 21.11
N GLY A 60 21.70 -0.53 20.82
CA GLY A 60 22.41 0.69 21.17
C GLY A 60 23.30 1.25 20.06
N GLU A 61 23.34 0.65 18.85
CA GLU A 61 24.08 1.21 17.74
C GLU A 61 23.41 2.53 17.26
N SER A 62 24.20 3.58 17.15
CA SER A 62 23.75 4.82 16.51
C SER A 62 23.76 4.64 15.01
N ILE A 63 22.66 4.97 14.34
CA ILE A 63 22.50 4.81 12.89
C ILE A 63 22.11 6.09 12.19
N SER A 64 22.53 6.20 10.93
CA SER A 64 22.03 7.17 9.95
C SER A 64 21.33 6.44 8.81
N ILE A 65 20.37 7.10 8.19
CA ILE A 65 19.65 6.60 7.02
C ILE A 65 20.20 7.31 5.79
N ASN A 66 20.62 6.56 4.77
CA ASN A 66 21.11 7.11 3.51
C ASN A 66 20.10 6.91 2.37
N ARG A 67 19.32 5.83 2.44
CA ARG A 67 18.26 5.50 1.49
C ARG A 67 17.17 4.74 2.22
N LEU A 68 15.93 5.10 1.93
CA LEU A 68 14.76 4.31 2.32
C LEU A 68 13.72 4.43 1.21
N ARG A 69 13.48 3.32 0.53
CA ARG A 69 12.43 3.20 -0.48
C ARG A 69 11.88 1.79 -0.50
N TYR A 70 10.59 1.68 -0.79
CA TYR A 70 9.90 0.40 -0.82
C TYR A 70 8.75 0.44 -1.82
N VAL A 71 8.38 -0.73 -2.32
CA VAL A 71 7.27 -0.87 -3.26
C VAL A 71 6.05 -1.42 -2.56
N LEU A 72 4.91 -0.87 -2.92
CA LEU A 72 3.60 -1.38 -2.58
C LEU A 72 2.93 -1.85 -3.85
N SER A 73 2.22 -2.96 -3.82
CA SER A 73 1.42 -3.45 -4.95
C SER A 73 -0.02 -3.73 -4.53
N ASN A 74 -0.91 -3.91 -5.50
CA ASN A 74 -2.33 -4.21 -5.29
C ASN A 74 -3.03 -3.26 -4.30
N ILE A 75 -2.68 -1.96 -4.39
CA ILE A 75 -3.19 -0.94 -3.48
C ILE A 75 -4.65 -0.68 -3.81
N SER A 76 -5.55 -0.97 -2.88
CA SER A 76 -6.99 -0.96 -3.11
C SER A 76 -7.71 -0.01 -2.14
N VAL A 77 -8.60 0.81 -2.71
CA VAL A 77 -9.61 1.60 -2.00
C VAL A 77 -10.97 1.20 -2.56
N GLY A 78 -11.64 0.28 -1.91
CA GLY A 78 -12.80 -0.40 -2.47
C GLY A 78 -12.46 -1.11 -3.79
N ASN A 79 -13.19 -0.79 -4.84
CA ASN A 79 -12.97 -1.37 -6.18
C ASN A 79 -11.91 -0.63 -7.01
N ALA A 80 -11.43 0.51 -6.54
CA ALA A 80 -10.34 1.22 -7.22
C ALA A 80 -8.99 0.57 -6.83
N ILE A 81 -8.19 0.23 -7.84
CA ILE A 81 -6.92 -0.49 -7.66
C ILE A 81 -5.81 0.24 -8.38
N LYS A 82 -4.71 0.47 -7.68
CA LYS A 82 -3.41 0.85 -8.26
C LYS A 82 -2.50 -0.36 -8.21
N SER A 83 -1.97 -0.77 -9.37
CA SER A 83 -1.18 -2.01 -9.49
C SER A 83 0.07 -1.98 -8.61
N TYR A 84 0.83 -0.91 -8.62
CA TYR A 84 1.96 -0.71 -7.73
C TYR A 84 2.32 0.77 -7.58
N HIS A 85 3.14 1.06 -6.57
CA HIS A 85 3.71 2.37 -6.32
C HIS A 85 5.02 2.26 -5.56
N LEU A 86 6.05 2.98 -6.02
CA LEU A 86 7.32 3.08 -5.31
C LEU A 86 7.27 4.29 -4.36
N ILE A 87 7.40 4.05 -3.07
CA ILE A 87 7.59 5.09 -2.07
C ILE A 87 9.09 5.35 -1.95
N ASN A 88 9.49 6.60 -2.15
CA ASN A 88 10.89 7.03 -2.02
C ASN A 88 10.97 8.23 -1.08
N ILE A 89 11.50 8.00 0.12
CA ILE A 89 11.50 9.01 1.18
C ILE A 89 12.42 10.19 0.86
N GLU A 90 13.50 9.94 0.12
CA GLU A 90 14.43 10.98 -0.28
C GLU A 90 13.75 12.05 -1.17
N GLN A 91 12.82 11.64 -2.03
CA GLN A 91 12.18 12.53 -2.98
C GLN A 91 10.93 13.21 -2.42
N SER A 92 10.36 12.72 -1.31
CA SER A 92 9.19 13.27 -0.60
C SER A 92 7.90 13.44 -1.43
N VAL A 93 7.93 13.21 -2.74
CA VAL A 93 6.80 13.41 -3.66
C VAL A 93 5.96 12.15 -3.86
N ASP A 94 6.52 10.99 -3.61
CA ASP A 94 5.89 9.70 -3.87
C ASP A 94 5.20 9.11 -2.62
N SER A 95 5.05 9.91 -1.56
CA SER A 95 4.45 9.45 -0.30
C SER A 95 2.92 9.46 -0.31
N GLU A 96 2.28 10.01 -1.34
CA GLU A 96 0.84 10.14 -1.43
C GLU A 96 0.31 9.47 -2.70
N ILE A 97 -0.80 8.74 -2.55
CA ILE A 97 -1.52 8.08 -3.64
C ILE A 97 -2.95 8.58 -3.64
N LEU A 98 -3.34 9.28 -4.70
CA LEU A 98 -4.70 9.76 -4.89
C LEU A 98 -5.56 8.72 -5.60
N PHE A 99 -6.71 8.42 -5.04
CA PHE A 99 -7.81 7.68 -5.64
C PHE A 99 -8.98 8.64 -5.83
N GLU A 100 -9.34 8.87 -7.07
CA GLU A 100 -10.45 9.76 -7.43
C GLU A 100 -11.74 8.97 -7.63
N GLN A 101 -12.86 9.65 -7.49
CA GLN A 101 -14.20 9.13 -7.81
C GLN A 101 -14.57 7.87 -6.98
N ILE A 102 -14.18 7.83 -5.71
CA ILE A 102 -14.56 6.75 -4.80
C ILE A 102 -16.01 6.95 -4.36
N PRO A 103 -16.88 5.94 -4.52
CA PRO A 103 -18.25 6.01 -3.99
C PRO A 103 -18.25 6.21 -2.48
N GLN A 104 -19.11 7.11 -1.99
CA GLN A 104 -19.31 7.27 -0.56
C GLN A 104 -19.90 5.99 0.06
N GLY A 105 -19.52 5.68 1.28
CA GLY A 105 -20.02 4.53 2.02
C GLY A 105 -18.92 3.71 2.68
N SER A 106 -19.25 2.45 2.94
CA SER A 106 -18.32 1.49 3.55
C SER A 106 -17.30 1.02 2.52
N THR A 107 -16.03 1.31 2.75
CA THR A 107 -14.94 1.05 1.79
C THR A 107 -13.80 0.33 2.49
N PHE A 108 -13.34 -0.79 1.93
CA PHE A 108 -12.17 -1.51 2.43
C PHE A 108 -10.89 -0.91 1.84
N LEU A 109 -9.81 -1.01 2.62
CA LEU A 109 -8.48 -0.54 2.22
C LEU A 109 -7.46 -1.63 2.48
N LYS A 110 -6.65 -1.92 1.48
CA LYS A 110 -5.55 -2.86 1.61
C LYS A 110 -4.46 -2.63 0.57
N PHE A 111 -3.29 -3.17 0.82
CA PHE A 111 -2.18 -3.22 -0.13
C PHE A 111 -1.27 -4.40 0.17
N THR A 112 -0.40 -4.75 -0.78
CA THR A 112 0.68 -5.72 -0.57
C THR A 112 2.01 -4.97 -0.41
N PHE A 113 2.79 -5.31 0.61
CA PHE A 113 4.18 -4.89 0.72
C PHE A 113 5.04 -5.82 -0.13
N GLY A 114 5.70 -5.27 -1.15
CA GLY A 114 6.41 -6.03 -2.18
C GLY A 114 5.53 -6.40 -3.36
N PHE A 115 5.92 -7.44 -4.07
CA PHE A 115 5.20 -8.06 -5.18
C PHE A 115 4.99 -9.55 -4.92
N SER A 116 3.84 -10.08 -5.28
CA SER A 116 3.65 -11.54 -5.34
C SER A 116 4.62 -12.16 -6.34
N ASP A 117 4.91 -13.46 -6.22
CA ASP A 117 5.81 -14.16 -7.14
C ASP A 117 5.38 -14.03 -8.61
N VAL A 118 4.07 -14.01 -8.87
CA VAL A 118 3.52 -13.86 -10.22
C VAL A 118 3.83 -12.47 -10.80
N GLU A 119 3.78 -11.45 -9.97
CA GLU A 119 4.00 -10.06 -10.37
C GLU A 119 5.49 -9.69 -10.36
N ASN A 120 6.31 -10.40 -9.58
CA ASN A 120 7.73 -10.10 -9.40
C ASN A 120 8.59 -10.63 -10.54
N THR A 121 8.19 -10.31 -11.77
CA THR A 121 8.88 -10.76 -12.99
C THR A 121 9.93 -9.73 -13.41
N ASP A 122 11.16 -10.21 -13.63
CA ASP A 122 12.30 -9.38 -14.02
C ASP A 122 12.03 -8.57 -15.29
N GLY A 123 12.42 -7.30 -15.29
CA GLY A 123 12.30 -6.39 -16.43
C GLY A 123 10.89 -5.86 -16.72
N THR A 124 9.86 -6.23 -15.95
CA THR A 124 8.46 -5.86 -16.22
C THR A 124 8.19 -4.37 -16.02
N TYR A 125 8.73 -3.76 -14.97
CA TYR A 125 8.43 -2.38 -14.57
C TYR A 125 9.56 -1.44 -14.96
N GLN A 126 9.38 -0.70 -16.06
CA GLN A 126 10.43 0.12 -16.66
C GLN A 126 10.86 1.31 -15.76
N ASP A 127 9.93 1.89 -15.02
CA ASP A 127 10.18 2.94 -14.05
C ASP A 127 11.06 2.43 -12.89
N LEU A 128 10.78 1.22 -12.37
CA LEU A 128 11.60 0.59 -11.34
C LEU A 128 13.00 0.20 -11.86
N ASN A 129 13.07 -0.25 -13.12
CA ASN A 129 14.36 -0.53 -13.77
C ASN A 129 15.21 0.75 -13.87
N SER A 130 14.60 1.88 -14.24
CA SER A 130 15.29 3.16 -14.43
C SER A 130 15.93 3.70 -13.15
N VAL A 131 15.40 3.31 -11.99
CA VAL A 131 15.91 3.74 -10.67
C VAL A 131 16.71 2.66 -9.95
N SER A 132 17.11 1.59 -10.66
CA SER A 132 17.90 0.49 -10.10
C SER A 132 17.21 -0.19 -8.90
N PHE A 133 15.92 -0.48 -9.05
CA PHE A 133 15.14 -1.19 -8.03
C PHE A 133 15.05 -2.70 -8.31
N ASN A 134 15.59 -3.17 -9.44
CA ASN A 134 15.65 -4.57 -9.80
C ASN A 134 16.68 -5.34 -8.95
N VAL A 135 16.39 -6.61 -8.70
CA VAL A 135 17.29 -7.56 -8.04
C VAL A 135 18.21 -8.18 -9.10
N PRO A 136 19.53 -8.28 -8.87
CA PRO A 136 20.43 -8.97 -9.80
C PRO A 136 19.99 -10.41 -10.04
N GLY A 137 20.10 -10.88 -11.32
CA GLY A 137 19.65 -12.22 -11.69
C GLY A 137 20.31 -13.34 -10.88
N MET A 138 21.60 -13.18 -10.47
CA MET A 138 22.28 -14.11 -9.57
C MET A 138 21.65 -14.24 -8.18
N LEU A 139 20.83 -13.25 -7.77
CA LEU A 139 20.06 -13.24 -6.54
C LEU A 139 18.59 -13.59 -6.74
N GLY A 140 18.22 -14.03 -7.94
CA GLY A 140 16.86 -14.47 -8.27
C GLY A 140 16.08 -13.54 -9.21
N GLY A 141 16.61 -12.35 -9.55
CA GLY A 141 15.91 -11.39 -10.41
C GLY A 141 14.62 -10.82 -9.78
N GLY A 142 13.84 -10.14 -10.60
CA GLY A 142 12.66 -9.40 -10.14
C GLY A 142 13.03 -8.08 -9.47
N TYR A 143 12.29 -7.70 -8.46
CA TYR A 143 12.42 -6.39 -7.80
C TYR A 143 12.60 -6.52 -6.29
N HIS A 144 13.28 -5.55 -5.72
CA HIS A 144 13.30 -5.39 -4.27
C HIS A 144 11.88 -5.08 -3.75
N TYR A 145 11.59 -5.47 -2.52
CA TYR A 145 10.42 -4.99 -1.79
C TYR A 145 10.78 -3.73 -1.02
N MET A 146 11.99 -3.68 -0.46
CA MET A 146 12.55 -2.51 0.20
C MET A 146 14.06 -2.43 0.00
N GLN A 147 14.57 -1.22 -0.11
CA GLN A 147 15.99 -0.89 0.02
C GLN A 147 16.13 0.12 1.15
N PHE A 148 16.81 -0.30 2.22
CA PHE A 148 17.08 0.50 3.38
C PHE A 148 18.60 0.46 3.63
N ASP A 149 19.27 1.53 3.24
CA ASP A 149 20.74 1.66 3.37
C ASP A 149 21.06 2.74 4.38
N GLY A 150 22.16 2.55 5.07
CA GLY A 150 22.63 3.54 6.02
C GLY A 150 24.00 3.22 6.59
N LYS A 151 24.32 3.92 7.67
CA LYS A 151 25.54 3.68 8.44
C LYS A 151 25.17 3.45 9.90
N TYR A 152 26.06 2.75 10.59
CA TYR A 152 26.02 2.62 12.04
C TYR A 152 27.41 2.92 12.64
N LYS A 153 27.42 3.26 13.92
CA LYS A 153 28.65 3.38 14.69
C LYS A 153 28.99 2.03 15.30
N ASP A 154 30.16 1.50 14.93
CA ASP A 154 30.67 0.27 15.56
C ASP A 154 31.15 0.53 17.01
N THR A 155 31.62 -0.52 17.68
CA THR A 155 32.12 -0.46 19.07
C THR A 155 33.34 0.48 19.25
N ASN A 156 34.01 0.83 18.16
CA ASN A 156 35.13 1.78 18.13
C ASN A 156 34.70 3.18 17.70
N ASN A 157 33.37 3.44 17.63
CA ASN A 157 32.77 4.68 17.13
C ASN A 157 33.16 5.02 15.67
N GLN A 158 33.44 4.00 14.84
CA GLN A 158 33.73 4.14 13.44
C GLN A 158 32.48 3.92 12.60
N ASP A 159 32.37 4.65 11.48
CA ASP A 159 31.28 4.47 10.53
C ASP A 159 31.42 3.15 9.79
N LYS A 160 30.37 2.36 9.81
CA LYS A 160 30.19 1.13 9.01
C LYS A 160 28.91 1.26 8.21
N ASN A 161 28.87 0.64 7.06
CA ASN A 161 27.64 0.62 6.22
C ASN A 161 26.80 -0.59 6.59
N PHE A 162 25.46 -0.42 6.49
CA PHE A 162 24.52 -1.52 6.42
C PHE A 162 23.65 -1.38 5.17
N ASN A 163 23.24 -2.52 4.62
CA ASN A 163 22.28 -2.61 3.52
C ASN A 163 21.21 -3.62 3.93
N TYR A 164 20.03 -3.12 4.25
CA TYR A 164 18.88 -3.93 4.58
C TYR A 164 17.94 -3.97 3.38
N HIS A 165 18.15 -4.97 2.50
CA HIS A 165 17.36 -5.13 1.30
C HIS A 165 16.40 -6.31 1.45
N VAL A 166 15.12 -6.04 1.33
CA VAL A 166 14.06 -7.05 1.34
C VAL A 166 13.76 -7.45 -0.09
N ILE A 167 13.84 -8.74 -0.37
CA ILE A 167 13.53 -9.37 -1.65
C ILE A 167 12.71 -10.64 -1.37
N ARG A 168 12.12 -11.25 -2.40
CA ARG A 168 11.55 -12.60 -2.25
C ARG A 168 12.64 -13.58 -1.80
N ALA A 169 12.27 -14.58 -1.01
CA ALA A 169 13.21 -15.61 -0.63
C ALA A 169 13.59 -16.47 -1.85
N VAL A 170 14.86 -16.88 -1.91
CA VAL A 170 15.36 -17.72 -2.99
C VAL A 170 16.31 -18.78 -2.46
N ASP A 171 15.99 -20.04 -2.70
CA ASP A 171 16.93 -21.16 -2.53
C ASP A 171 17.83 -21.25 -3.76
N ARG A 172 19.14 -21.12 -3.52
CA ARG A 172 20.21 -21.15 -4.52
C ARG A 172 21.12 -22.37 -4.38
N THR A 173 20.65 -23.40 -3.66
CA THR A 173 21.41 -24.66 -3.49
C THR A 173 21.75 -25.28 -4.85
N ASP A 174 20.84 -25.17 -5.81
CA ASP A 174 21.10 -25.45 -7.23
C ASP A 174 20.98 -24.15 -8.03
N PRO A 175 22.10 -23.54 -8.45
CA PRO A 175 22.08 -22.29 -9.22
C PRO A 175 21.41 -22.41 -10.60
N THR A 176 21.22 -23.63 -11.11
CA THR A 176 20.56 -23.88 -12.39
C THR A 176 19.04 -24.06 -12.25
N ASN A 177 18.56 -24.21 -11.02
CA ASN A 177 17.15 -24.40 -10.71
C ASN A 177 16.79 -23.65 -9.40
N LEU A 178 16.64 -22.34 -9.52
CA LEU A 178 16.28 -21.50 -8.37
C LEU A 178 14.87 -21.82 -7.91
N VAL A 179 14.67 -21.96 -6.60
CA VAL A 179 13.36 -22.12 -5.97
C VAL A 179 13.03 -20.85 -5.21
N PHE A 180 11.85 -20.29 -5.50
CA PHE A 180 11.39 -19.04 -4.89
C PHE A 180 10.32 -19.32 -3.84
N GLU A 181 10.32 -18.48 -2.81
CA GLU A 181 9.24 -18.41 -1.83
C GLU A 181 8.73 -16.97 -1.78
N ASP A 182 7.43 -16.81 -1.95
CA ASP A 182 6.76 -15.51 -1.83
C ASP A 182 6.83 -15.02 -0.39
N THR A 183 7.54 -13.92 -0.20
CA THR A 183 7.69 -13.25 1.10
C THR A 183 7.03 -11.88 1.12
N SER A 184 6.24 -11.54 0.07
CA SER A 184 5.34 -10.40 0.12
C SER A 184 4.21 -10.66 1.14
N PHE A 185 3.62 -9.60 1.66
CA PHE A 185 2.51 -9.76 2.59
C PHE A 185 1.45 -8.68 2.40
N GLU A 186 0.19 -9.09 2.52
CA GLU A 186 -0.94 -8.17 2.47
C GLU A 186 -1.07 -7.43 3.81
N VAL A 187 -1.29 -6.13 3.71
CA VAL A 187 -1.66 -5.26 4.83
C VAL A 187 -3.13 -4.89 4.64
N ASP A 188 -3.99 -5.47 5.47
CA ASP A 188 -5.42 -5.16 5.50
C ASP A 188 -5.66 -4.06 6.55
N LEU A 189 -6.09 -2.89 6.10
CA LEU A 189 -6.42 -1.74 6.95
C LEU A 189 -7.89 -1.76 7.41
N GLY A 190 -8.62 -2.81 7.00
CA GLY A 190 -10.03 -2.98 7.33
C GLY A 190 -10.96 -2.09 6.50
N THR A 191 -12.13 -1.86 7.05
CA THR A 191 -13.21 -1.11 6.38
C THR A 191 -13.51 0.16 7.14
N MET A 192 -13.65 1.28 6.41
CA MET A 192 -14.06 2.56 6.99
C MET A 192 -15.20 3.21 6.23
N GLN A 193 -15.92 4.11 6.89
CA GLN A 193 -16.96 4.92 6.28
C GLN A 193 -16.33 6.17 5.66
N ILE A 194 -16.48 6.32 4.35
CA ILE A 194 -15.99 7.46 3.59
C ILE A 194 -17.19 8.28 3.13
N THR A 195 -17.29 9.52 3.56
CA THR A 195 -18.41 10.42 3.31
C THR A 195 -18.02 11.76 2.70
N SER A 196 -16.72 12.03 2.59
CA SER A 196 -16.14 13.25 2.00
C SER A 196 -14.72 12.96 1.56
N ASP A 197 -14.11 13.89 0.85
CA ASP A 197 -12.67 13.84 0.57
C ASP A 197 -11.87 13.64 1.86
N ILE A 198 -10.93 12.70 1.84
CA ILE A 198 -10.17 12.31 3.03
C ILE A 198 -8.73 11.94 2.70
N THR A 199 -7.81 12.28 3.60
CA THR A 199 -6.44 11.76 3.61
C THR A 199 -6.30 10.76 4.75
N ILE A 200 -5.87 9.54 4.42
CA ILE A 200 -5.64 8.45 5.36
C ILE A 200 -4.15 8.27 5.51
N GLU A 201 -3.61 8.54 6.70
CA GLU A 201 -2.20 8.39 6.99
C GLU A 201 -1.89 6.96 7.43
N ILE A 202 -0.95 6.32 6.72
CA ILE A 202 -0.43 4.98 7.00
C ILE A 202 1.00 5.13 7.50
N LYS A 203 1.25 4.72 8.75
CA LYS A 203 2.55 4.91 9.42
C LYS A 203 3.34 3.63 9.47
N MET A 204 4.54 3.62 8.90
CA MET A 204 5.50 2.54 9.05
C MET A 204 6.49 2.86 10.17
N ASN A 205 6.55 2.03 11.21
CA ASN A 205 7.64 2.11 12.19
C ASN A 205 8.85 1.34 11.67
N ILE A 206 9.83 2.06 11.11
CA ILE A 206 11.00 1.44 10.50
C ILE A 206 11.99 0.88 11.53
N ALA A 207 11.88 1.26 12.80
CA ALA A 207 12.66 0.65 13.88
C ALA A 207 12.32 -0.83 14.07
N GLU A 208 11.09 -1.25 13.75
CA GLU A 208 10.64 -2.64 13.88
C GLU A 208 11.46 -3.60 13.01
N TRP A 209 11.95 -3.15 11.86
CA TRP A 209 12.80 -3.97 10.99
C TRP A 209 14.12 -4.40 11.63
N PHE A 210 14.57 -3.72 12.70
CA PHE A 210 15.80 -4.03 13.42
C PHE A 210 15.57 -4.81 14.72
N LYS A 211 14.33 -5.02 15.15
CA LYS A 211 14.05 -5.63 16.45
C LYS A 211 13.05 -6.78 16.43
N ASN A 212 12.16 -6.87 15.43
CA ASN A 212 11.13 -7.90 15.37
C ASN A 212 11.16 -8.68 14.06
N PRO A 213 11.00 -10.03 14.05
CA PRO A 213 10.88 -10.90 15.23
C PRO A 213 12.20 -11.13 15.97
N ASN A 214 13.33 -10.70 15.42
CA ASN A 214 14.66 -10.86 16.01
C ASN A 214 15.40 -9.52 16.02
N THR A 215 16.08 -9.24 17.11
CA THR A 215 16.95 -8.07 17.20
C THR A 215 18.17 -8.25 16.30
N TRP A 216 18.44 -7.26 15.46
CA TRP A 216 19.63 -7.22 14.63
C TRP A 216 20.82 -6.67 15.40
N ASN A 217 21.96 -7.32 15.20
CA ASN A 217 23.26 -6.88 15.68
C ASN A 217 24.05 -6.40 14.45
N LEU A 218 24.27 -5.10 14.32
CA LEU A 218 24.95 -4.46 13.19
C LEU A 218 26.47 -4.51 13.33
#